data_63054a26a5bd16761dae07efdb50ed80
#
_entry.id   63054a26a5bd16761dae07efdb50ed80
#
_cell.length_a   1.000
_cell.length_b   1.000
_cell.length_c   1.000
_cell.angle_alpha   90.00
_cell.angle_beta   90.00
_cell.angle_gamma   90.00
#
_symmetry.space_group_name_H-M   'P 1'
#
loop_
_entity.id
_entity.type
_entity.pdbx_description
1 polymer ?
#
loop_
_entity_poly.entity_id
_entity_poly.type
_entity_poly.pdbx_seq_one_letter_code
_entity_poly.pdbx_strand_id
1 'polypeptide(L)'
;MSRTAKAWIAGAFEHPTRKADDKTVAQLHAESAAGALRDAGLTKNDVDGYFCAGDAPGLGGIAMAEYMGLKLRHIDSTETGGSSYIVHIGHAVNAIASGKCSVALVTLAGRPRAEGVAMLGARNYGAGVPDYG
;
A
#
# COMPACT_ATOMS: atom_id res chain seq x y z
N MET A 1 10.73 23.35 -20.53
CA MET A 1 9.52 22.48 -20.58
C MET A 1 8.70 22.69 -19.32
N SER A 2 7.49 23.18 -19.46
CA SER A 2 6.54 23.27 -18.36
C SER A 2 6.15 21.85 -17.94
N ARG A 3 6.57 21.40 -16.76
CA ARG A 3 6.07 20.19 -16.14
C ARG A 3 4.72 20.51 -15.49
N THR A 4 3.67 20.41 -16.24
CA THR A 4 2.33 20.44 -15.65
C THR A 4 2.21 19.25 -14.70
N ALA A 5 1.74 19.47 -13.47
CA ALA A 5 1.45 18.39 -12.54
C ALA A 5 0.54 17.37 -13.24
N LYS A 6 0.92 16.09 -13.19
CA LYS A 6 0.23 15.03 -13.92
C LYS A 6 -0.60 14.13 -13.02
N ALA A 7 -0.50 14.31 -11.72
CA ALA A 7 -1.26 13.58 -10.71
C ALA A 7 -1.53 14.45 -9.48
N TRP A 8 -2.58 14.11 -8.77
CA TRP A 8 -3.07 14.81 -7.57
C TRP A 8 -3.33 13.80 -6.46
N ILE A 9 -3.07 14.15 -5.22
CA ILE A 9 -3.55 13.40 -4.06
C ILE A 9 -5.01 13.79 -3.88
N ALA A 10 -5.92 12.88 -4.20
CA ALA A 10 -7.37 13.12 -4.18
C ALA A 10 -8.01 12.79 -2.83
N GLY A 11 -7.44 11.86 -2.07
CA GLY A 11 -7.92 11.48 -0.75
C GLY A 11 -6.85 10.80 0.09
N ALA A 12 -7.05 10.85 1.40
CA ALA A 12 -6.19 10.21 2.38
C ALA A 12 -7.01 9.71 3.58
N PHE A 13 -6.55 8.66 4.24
CA PHE A 13 -7.23 8.12 5.41
C PHE A 13 -6.24 7.44 6.34
N GLU A 14 -6.36 7.71 7.63
CA GLU A 14 -5.68 6.99 8.70
C GLU A 14 -6.70 6.18 9.49
N HIS A 15 -6.47 4.87 9.60
CA HIS A 15 -7.36 3.99 10.34
C HIS A 15 -7.37 4.36 11.85
N PRO A 16 -8.54 4.51 12.50
CA PRO A 16 -8.62 4.99 13.89
C PRO A 16 -8.13 3.96 14.91
N THR A 17 -8.11 2.66 14.56
CA THR A 17 -7.70 1.60 15.48
C THR A 17 -6.20 1.65 15.75
N ARG A 18 -5.81 1.76 17.02
CA ARG A 18 -4.40 1.80 17.45
C ARG A 18 -3.86 0.43 17.86
N LYS A 19 -4.73 -0.50 18.19
CA LYS A 19 -4.41 -1.90 18.51
C LYS A 19 -5.49 -2.79 17.90
N ALA A 20 -5.19 -3.46 16.81
CA ALA A 20 -6.14 -4.25 16.03
C ALA A 20 -6.11 -5.73 16.44
N ASP A 21 -6.68 -6.05 17.62
CA ASP A 21 -6.73 -7.42 18.14
C ASP A 21 -7.70 -8.31 17.33
N ASP A 22 -8.74 -7.71 16.77
CA ASP A 22 -9.86 -8.35 16.09
C ASP A 22 -9.81 -8.26 14.56
N LYS A 23 -8.73 -7.73 13.98
CA LYS A 23 -8.61 -7.52 12.54
C LYS A 23 -7.37 -8.19 11.95
N THR A 24 -7.50 -8.69 10.73
CA THR A 24 -6.35 -9.13 9.94
C THR A 24 -5.65 -7.95 9.27
N VAL A 25 -4.41 -8.13 8.84
CA VAL A 25 -3.68 -7.11 8.06
C VAL A 25 -4.42 -6.81 6.75
N ALA A 26 -4.95 -7.83 6.08
CA ALA A 26 -5.74 -7.65 4.85
C ALA A 26 -6.99 -6.78 5.09
N GLN A 27 -7.72 -6.99 6.19
CA GLN A 27 -8.86 -6.15 6.56
C GLN A 27 -8.45 -4.70 6.80
N LEU A 28 -7.33 -4.46 7.48
CA LEU A 28 -6.82 -3.11 7.73
C LEU A 28 -6.44 -2.39 6.43
N HIS A 29 -5.80 -3.08 5.49
CA HIS A 29 -5.54 -2.53 4.14
C HIS A 29 -6.85 -2.15 3.44
N ALA A 30 -7.84 -3.06 3.43
CA ALA A 30 -9.12 -2.84 2.75
C ALA A 30 -9.93 -1.71 3.40
N GLU A 31 -9.99 -1.64 4.73
CA GLU A 31 -10.69 -0.58 5.46
C GLU A 31 -10.02 0.79 5.24
N SER A 32 -8.69 0.82 5.23
CA SER A 32 -7.91 2.05 4.93
C SER A 32 -8.13 2.50 3.49
N ALA A 33 -8.12 1.56 2.54
CA ALA A 33 -8.45 1.83 1.14
C ALA A 33 -9.86 2.42 0.99
N ALA A 34 -10.87 1.79 1.62
CA ALA A 34 -12.24 2.28 1.58
C ALA A 34 -12.38 3.68 2.19
N GLY A 35 -11.62 3.97 3.27
CA GLY A 35 -11.58 5.29 3.89
C GLY A 35 -11.02 6.35 2.95
N ALA A 36 -9.87 6.09 2.33
CA ALA A 36 -9.23 7.01 1.38
C ALA A 36 -10.11 7.25 0.13
N LEU A 37 -10.76 6.20 -0.38
CA LEU A 37 -11.67 6.31 -1.53
C LEU A 37 -12.90 7.16 -1.19
N ARG A 38 -13.49 7.00 -0.01
CA ARG A 38 -14.60 7.86 0.45
C ARG A 38 -14.18 9.31 0.56
N ASP A 39 -13.00 9.58 1.09
CA ASP A 39 -12.45 10.93 1.19
C ASP A 39 -12.26 11.57 -0.20
N ALA A 40 -11.84 10.78 -1.17
CA ALA A 40 -11.69 11.20 -2.57
C ALA A 40 -13.02 11.33 -3.34
N GLY A 41 -14.14 10.83 -2.80
CA GLY A 41 -15.40 10.72 -3.55
C GLY A 41 -15.38 9.64 -4.64
N LEU A 42 -14.53 8.62 -4.47
CA LEU A 42 -14.32 7.53 -5.42
C LEU A 42 -14.77 6.19 -4.84
N THR A 43 -14.84 5.18 -5.71
CA THR A 43 -15.13 3.79 -5.36
C THR A 43 -13.97 2.88 -5.78
N LYS A 44 -13.99 1.63 -5.34
CA LYS A 44 -13.01 0.62 -5.77
C LYS A 44 -13.02 0.37 -7.30
N ASN A 45 -14.15 0.65 -7.96
CA ASN A 45 -14.27 0.46 -9.41
C ASN A 45 -13.53 1.54 -10.22
N ASP A 46 -13.18 2.65 -9.59
CA ASP A 46 -12.40 3.73 -10.20
C ASP A 46 -10.90 3.46 -10.13
N VAL A 47 -10.47 2.53 -9.24
CA VAL A 47 -9.05 2.20 -9.03
C VAL A 47 -8.57 1.25 -10.12
N ASP A 48 -7.52 1.65 -10.84
CA ASP A 48 -6.87 0.86 -11.88
C ASP A 48 -5.35 0.71 -11.69
N GLY A 49 -4.79 1.32 -10.63
CA GLY A 49 -3.41 1.14 -10.17
C GLY A 49 -3.36 0.85 -8.66
N TYR A 50 -2.54 -0.11 -8.22
CA TYR A 50 -2.38 -0.44 -6.81
C TYR A 50 -0.92 -0.61 -6.41
N PHE A 51 -0.59 -0.05 -5.25
CA PHE A 51 0.77 0.02 -4.72
C PHE A 51 0.77 -0.38 -3.24
N CYS A 52 1.58 -1.37 -2.88
CA CYS A 52 1.81 -1.78 -1.50
C CYS A 52 3.24 -2.29 -1.33
N ALA A 53 3.67 -2.52 -0.10
CA ALA A 53 4.99 -3.03 0.21
C ALA A 53 4.91 -4.41 0.88
N GLY A 54 5.97 -4.86 1.51
CA GLY A 54 6.09 -6.18 2.14
C GLY A 54 5.22 -6.39 3.39
N ASP A 55 4.49 -5.38 3.84
CA ASP A 55 3.47 -5.48 4.88
C ASP A 55 2.17 -6.13 4.38
N ALA A 56 1.91 -6.12 3.07
CA ALA A 56 0.74 -6.76 2.48
C ALA A 56 0.86 -8.30 2.54
N PRO A 57 -0.21 -9.00 2.97
CA PRO A 57 -0.16 -10.45 3.16
C PRO A 57 -0.17 -11.22 1.83
N GLY A 58 0.22 -12.49 1.92
CA GLY A 58 0.23 -13.40 0.79
C GLY A 58 1.25 -12.99 -0.28
N LEU A 59 0.83 -12.94 -1.53
CA LEU A 59 1.63 -12.46 -2.65
C LEU A 59 1.57 -10.91 -2.80
N GLY A 60 1.43 -10.21 -1.70
CA GLY A 60 1.46 -8.75 -1.70
C GLY A 60 0.33 -8.13 -2.53
N GLY A 61 0.68 -7.27 -3.47
CA GLY A 61 -0.29 -6.51 -4.26
C GLY A 61 -1.27 -7.37 -5.04
N ILE A 62 -0.86 -8.54 -5.52
CA ILE A 62 -1.74 -9.47 -6.25
C ILE A 62 -2.81 -10.04 -5.31
N ALA A 63 -2.42 -10.55 -4.15
CA ALA A 63 -3.35 -11.09 -3.16
C ALA A 63 -4.31 -10.02 -2.63
N MET A 64 -3.80 -8.82 -2.39
CA MET A 64 -4.63 -7.70 -1.94
C MET A 64 -5.60 -7.19 -3.02
N ALA A 65 -5.17 -7.17 -4.28
CA ALA A 65 -6.06 -6.82 -5.40
C ALA A 65 -7.23 -7.80 -5.52
N GLU A 66 -6.97 -9.09 -5.38
CA GLU A 66 -7.98 -10.14 -5.37
C GLU A 66 -8.90 -9.98 -4.16
N TYR A 67 -8.34 -9.83 -2.96
CA TYR A 67 -9.10 -9.66 -1.71
C TYR A 67 -10.05 -8.46 -1.75
N MET A 68 -9.59 -7.32 -2.26
CA MET A 68 -10.40 -6.10 -2.39
C MET A 68 -11.31 -6.10 -3.63
N GLY A 69 -11.14 -7.03 -4.54
CA GLY A 69 -11.87 -7.10 -5.81
C GLY A 69 -11.56 -5.94 -6.75
N LEU A 70 -10.27 -5.54 -6.83
CA LEU A 70 -9.81 -4.48 -7.72
C LEU A 70 -9.58 -5.01 -9.14
N LYS A 71 -9.91 -4.20 -10.14
CA LYS A 71 -9.65 -4.50 -11.57
C LYS A 71 -8.51 -3.61 -12.06
N LEU A 72 -7.29 -4.10 -11.94
CA LEU A 72 -6.09 -3.31 -12.12
C LEU A 72 -5.51 -3.41 -13.55
N ARG A 73 -4.94 -2.31 -14.00
CA ARG A 73 -4.07 -2.19 -15.17
C ARG A 73 -2.60 -2.12 -14.78
N HIS A 74 -2.31 -1.69 -13.54
CA HIS A 74 -0.96 -1.52 -13.03
C HIS A 74 -0.87 -1.92 -11.56
N ILE A 75 0.21 -2.62 -11.21
CA ILE A 75 0.55 -3.04 -9.85
C ILE A 75 2.04 -2.80 -9.61
N ASP A 76 2.40 -2.35 -8.41
CA ASP A 76 3.79 -2.20 -7.97
C ASP A 76 3.91 -2.56 -6.48
N SER A 77 4.96 -3.27 -6.13
CA SER A 77 5.26 -3.74 -4.77
C SER A 77 6.73 -3.51 -4.43
N THR A 78 7.19 -2.29 -4.58
CA THR A 78 8.57 -1.91 -4.22
C THR A 78 8.73 -1.86 -2.70
N GLU A 79 9.76 -2.54 -2.18
CA GLU A 79 10.08 -2.58 -0.75
C GLU A 79 11.40 -1.85 -0.47
N THR A 80 11.31 -0.76 0.29
CA THR A 80 12.45 0.04 0.77
C THR A 80 12.30 0.38 2.27
N GLY A 81 11.63 -0.49 3.04
CA GLY A 81 11.30 -0.24 4.44
C GLY A 81 10.21 0.82 4.59
N GLY A 82 10.25 1.59 5.68
CA GLY A 82 9.22 2.60 5.98
C GLY A 82 9.06 3.70 4.95
N SER A 83 10.05 3.90 4.07
CA SER A 83 9.99 4.88 2.97
C SER A 83 9.29 4.38 1.71
N SER A 84 8.92 3.10 1.63
CA SER A 84 8.28 2.48 0.46
C SER A 84 7.08 3.27 -0.04
N TYR A 85 6.27 3.79 0.85
CA TYR A 85 5.01 4.47 0.52
C TYR A 85 5.22 5.82 -0.15
N ILE A 86 6.29 6.54 0.19
CA ILE A 86 6.70 7.78 -0.50
C ILE A 86 7.28 7.45 -1.88
N VAL A 87 8.05 6.36 -1.99
CA VAL A 87 8.52 5.84 -3.28
C VAL A 87 7.33 5.46 -4.16
N HIS A 88 6.31 4.80 -3.60
CA HIS A 88 5.07 4.45 -4.33
C HIS A 88 4.31 5.69 -4.84
N ILE A 89 4.28 6.79 -4.10
CA ILE A 89 3.69 8.05 -4.61
C ILE A 89 4.43 8.50 -5.88
N GLY A 90 5.76 8.46 -5.88
CA GLY A 90 6.57 8.77 -7.07
C GLY A 90 6.28 7.82 -8.24
N HIS A 91 6.19 6.51 -7.97
CA HIS A 91 5.85 5.50 -8.97
C HIS A 91 4.43 5.70 -9.51
N ALA A 92 3.47 6.03 -8.65
CA ALA A 92 2.08 6.32 -9.05
C ALA A 92 2.01 7.54 -9.98
N VAL A 93 2.70 8.63 -9.64
CA VAL A 93 2.81 9.82 -10.51
C VAL A 93 3.35 9.45 -11.89
N ASN A 94 4.41 8.65 -11.95
CA ASN A 94 5.00 8.20 -13.20
C ASN A 94 4.06 7.26 -13.98
N ALA A 95 3.37 6.34 -13.30
CA ALA A 95 2.41 5.42 -13.92
C ALA A 95 1.22 6.18 -14.53
N ILE A 96 0.68 7.17 -13.82
CA ILE A 96 -0.40 8.03 -14.32
C ILE A 96 0.09 8.87 -15.51
N ALA A 97 1.23 9.51 -15.38
CA ALA A 97 1.81 10.35 -16.44
C ALA A 97 2.09 9.57 -17.74
N SER A 98 2.43 8.29 -17.63
CA SER A 98 2.69 7.39 -18.77
C SER A 98 1.47 6.62 -19.25
N GLY A 99 0.28 6.86 -18.68
CA GLY A 99 -0.97 6.24 -19.08
C GLY A 99 -1.14 4.78 -18.65
N LYS A 100 -0.32 4.28 -17.71
CA LYS A 100 -0.43 2.91 -17.16
C LYS A 100 -1.65 2.74 -16.27
N CYS A 101 -2.02 3.77 -15.54
CA CYS A 101 -3.24 3.85 -14.75
C CYS A 101 -3.74 5.30 -14.66
N SER A 102 -4.96 5.48 -14.20
CA SER A 102 -5.61 6.79 -14.02
C SER A 102 -5.84 7.12 -12.55
N VAL A 103 -6.17 6.12 -11.74
CA VAL A 103 -6.41 6.24 -10.29
C VAL A 103 -5.54 5.22 -9.56
N ALA A 104 -4.56 5.72 -8.84
CA ALA A 104 -3.63 4.92 -8.06
C ALA A 104 -4.05 4.88 -6.59
N LEU A 105 -4.12 3.69 -6.02
CA LEU A 105 -4.33 3.44 -4.60
C LEU A 105 -3.02 2.98 -3.97
N VAL A 106 -2.61 3.62 -2.88
CA VAL A 106 -1.45 3.23 -2.07
C VAL A 106 -1.94 2.88 -0.67
N THR A 107 -1.61 1.70 -0.17
CA THR A 107 -2.01 1.28 1.19
C THR A 107 -0.84 0.80 2.02
N LEU A 108 -0.90 1.10 3.31
CA LEU A 108 -0.02 0.59 4.36
C LEU A 108 -0.89 0.06 5.50
N ALA A 109 -0.61 -1.12 5.99
CA ALA A 109 -1.20 -1.63 7.21
C ALA A 109 -0.28 -2.60 7.93
N GLY A 110 -0.47 -2.69 9.26
CA GLY A 110 0.23 -3.63 10.11
C GLY A 110 -0.42 -3.67 11.49
N ARG A 111 -0.06 -4.67 12.29
CA ARG A 111 -0.62 -4.92 13.62
C ARG A 111 0.44 -5.01 14.72
N PRO A 112 1.47 -4.17 14.73
CA PRO A 112 2.62 -4.37 15.62
C PRO A 112 2.23 -4.38 17.12
N ARG A 113 1.23 -3.60 17.51
CA ARG A 113 0.74 -3.57 18.91
C ARG A 113 -0.10 -4.78 19.30
N ALA A 114 -0.83 -5.37 18.35
CA ALA A 114 -1.62 -6.59 18.57
C ALA A 114 -0.76 -7.84 18.52
N GLU A 115 0.26 -7.85 17.67
CA GLU A 115 1.19 -8.98 17.50
C GLU A 115 2.31 -9.00 18.54
N GLY A 116 2.46 -7.91 19.31
CA GLY A 116 3.44 -7.76 20.37
C GLY A 116 4.86 -7.48 19.92
N VAL A 117 5.74 -7.20 20.89
CA VAL A 117 7.14 -6.81 20.65
C VAL A 117 7.95 -7.91 19.95
N ALA A 118 7.54 -9.16 20.08
CA ALA A 118 8.21 -10.31 19.43
C ALA A 118 8.25 -10.19 17.90
N MET A 119 7.23 -9.58 17.28
CA MET A 119 7.22 -9.35 15.85
C MET A 119 8.19 -8.25 15.42
N LEU A 120 8.42 -7.25 16.25
CA LEU A 120 9.41 -6.21 15.96
C LEU A 120 10.83 -6.77 16.03
N GLY A 121 11.06 -7.78 16.90
CA GLY A 121 12.34 -8.50 17.01
C GLY A 121 12.53 -9.56 15.91
N ALA A 122 11.43 -10.11 15.40
CA ALA A 122 11.47 -11.17 14.35
C ALA A 122 11.72 -10.61 12.94
N ARG A 123 11.51 -9.34 12.70
CA ARG A 123 12.01 -8.64 11.51
C ARG A 123 13.51 -8.38 11.66
N ASN A 124 14.27 -9.44 11.84
CA ASN A 124 15.71 -9.38 11.74
C ASN A 124 16.04 -9.27 10.24
N TYR A 125 16.18 -8.05 9.76
CA TYR A 125 16.53 -7.75 8.37
C TYR A 125 17.87 -8.39 7.94
N GLY A 126 18.65 -8.90 8.91
CA GLY A 126 19.88 -9.65 8.67
C GLY A 126 19.71 -11.18 8.68
N ALA A 127 18.55 -11.71 9.10
CA ALA A 127 18.35 -13.14 9.14
C ALA A 127 18.22 -13.72 7.71
N GLY A 128 19.19 -14.48 7.28
CA GLY A 128 19.24 -15.10 5.97
C GLY A 128 19.98 -14.30 4.89
N VAL A 129 20.53 -13.15 5.21
CA VAL A 129 21.48 -12.47 4.33
C VAL A 129 22.85 -13.12 4.58
N PRO A 130 23.51 -13.71 3.57
CA PRO A 130 24.87 -14.20 3.73
C PRO A 130 25.79 -13.08 4.22
N ASP A 131 26.66 -13.41 5.17
CA ASP A 131 27.69 -12.49 5.60
C ASP A 131 28.67 -12.32 4.42
N TYR A 132 28.61 -11.17 3.78
CA TYR A 132 29.58 -10.76 2.75
C TYR A 132 30.80 -10.17 3.47
N GLY A 133 31.48 -11.01 4.24
CA GLY A 133 32.75 -10.64 4.88
C GLY A 133 33.88 -10.36 3.90
#